data_9e05d96c9aa1bdd55e09083b3bc363d5
#
_entry.id   9e05d96c9aa1bdd55e09083b3bc363d5
#
_cell.length_a   1.000
_cell.length_b   1.000
_cell.length_c   1.000
_cell.angle_alpha   90.00
_cell.angle_beta   90.00
_cell.angle_gamma   90.00
#
_symmetry.space_group_name_H-M   'P 1'
#
loop_
_entity.id
_entity.type
_entity.pdbx_description
1 polymer ?
#
loop_
_entity_poly.entity_id
_entity_poly.type
_entity_poly.pdbx_seq_one_letter_code
_entity_poly.pdbx_strand_id
1 'polypeptide(L)'
;MHPTIERLKGKLIISCQALPGETLYREEGGGMVLMAKAAIEAGAVGIRAQGVTDIAQIKEAFDVPVIGIIKRAYPGYGSYITATMQEVDELVAVGSDIIALDATLRERAGETLDEFIAQIKAKYPNQLLMADISTLEEGLNAERLGFDLIGTTMNGYTPYTEGQTTGPNFELMKALVEQTHTPIVAEGKIHTPEDLATAFAQGIHTAVVGGAITRPLEIAKRFVSVVN
;
A
#
# COMPACT_ATOMS: atom_id res chain seq x y z
N MET A 1 -3.90 -7.01 19.11
CA MET A 1 -3.69 -6.86 17.66
C MET A 1 -4.71 -7.74 16.93
N HIS A 2 -5.26 -7.29 15.80
CA HIS A 2 -6.21 -8.07 14.99
C HIS A 2 -5.52 -9.30 14.37
N PRO A 3 -6.19 -10.49 14.30
CA PRO A 3 -5.57 -11.72 13.78
C PRO A 3 -5.00 -11.58 12.34
N THR A 4 -5.68 -10.84 11.47
CA THR A 4 -5.20 -10.55 10.11
C THR A 4 -3.85 -9.84 10.14
N ILE A 5 -3.68 -8.84 11.00
CA ILE A 5 -2.41 -8.09 11.13
C ILE A 5 -1.32 -8.99 11.71
N GLU A 6 -1.65 -9.83 12.70
CA GLU A 6 -0.68 -10.75 13.30
C GLU A 6 -0.14 -11.77 12.28
N ARG A 7 -0.98 -12.24 11.34
CA ARG A 7 -0.52 -13.11 10.23
C ARG A 7 0.54 -12.49 9.34
N LEU A 8 0.59 -11.16 9.25
CA LEU A 8 1.53 -10.43 8.40
C LEU A 8 2.90 -10.22 9.06
N LYS A 9 3.01 -10.40 10.37
CA LYS A 9 4.22 -10.08 11.14
C LYS A 9 5.45 -10.84 10.67
N GLY A 10 6.52 -10.09 10.35
CA GLY A 10 7.79 -10.64 9.87
C GLY A 10 7.70 -11.30 8.50
N LYS A 11 6.66 -10.99 7.71
CA LYS A 11 6.37 -11.63 6.42
C LYS A 11 6.31 -10.58 5.31
N LEU A 12 6.21 -11.09 4.06
CA LEU A 12 6.17 -10.27 2.85
C LEU A 12 4.79 -10.29 2.21
N ILE A 13 4.33 -9.11 1.82
CA ILE A 13 3.15 -8.87 0.99
C ILE A 13 3.64 -8.46 -0.39
N ILE A 14 3.02 -8.98 -1.45
CA ILE A 14 3.34 -8.56 -2.81
C ILE A 14 2.23 -7.66 -3.35
N SER A 15 2.66 -6.51 -3.91
CA SER A 15 1.75 -5.58 -4.56
C SER A 15 1.53 -5.99 -6.02
N CYS A 16 0.30 -6.45 -6.33
CA CYS A 16 -0.14 -6.86 -7.66
C CYS A 16 -1.09 -5.79 -8.20
N GLN A 17 -0.55 -4.85 -8.97
CA GLN A 17 -1.29 -3.69 -9.50
C GLN A 17 -0.93 -3.44 -10.95
N ALA A 18 -1.95 -3.18 -11.77
CA ALA A 18 -1.82 -2.61 -13.10
C ALA A 18 -2.87 -1.51 -13.29
N LEU A 19 -2.48 -0.38 -13.84
CA LEU A 19 -3.33 0.78 -14.08
C LEU A 19 -3.57 0.97 -15.58
N PRO A 20 -4.67 1.64 -15.98
CA PRO A 20 -4.89 2.01 -17.38
C PRO A 20 -3.64 2.67 -17.99
N GLY A 21 -3.21 2.16 -19.15
CA GLY A 21 -1.97 2.59 -19.82
C GLY A 21 -0.70 1.83 -19.41
N GLU A 22 -0.71 1.02 -18.38
CA GLU A 22 0.41 0.13 -18.03
C GLU A 22 0.38 -1.17 -18.85
N THR A 23 1.55 -1.74 -19.12
CA THR A 23 1.73 -2.90 -20.03
C THR A 23 0.90 -4.14 -19.66
N LEU A 24 0.68 -4.37 -18.36
CA LEU A 24 -0.06 -5.53 -17.86
C LEU A 24 -1.53 -5.21 -17.55
N TYR A 25 -1.98 -3.98 -17.81
CA TYR A 25 -3.36 -3.62 -17.56
C TYR A 25 -4.33 -4.35 -18.49
N ARG A 26 -5.40 -4.85 -17.91
CA ARG A 26 -6.55 -5.42 -18.61
C ARG A 26 -7.81 -5.00 -17.87
N GLU A 27 -8.78 -4.47 -18.60
CA GLU A 27 -10.04 -4.01 -18.03
C GLU A 27 -10.84 -5.15 -17.41
N GLU A 28 -10.81 -6.33 -18.04
CA GLU A 28 -11.42 -7.55 -17.54
C GLU A 28 -10.62 -8.25 -16.41
N GLY A 29 -9.44 -7.72 -16.06
CA GLY A 29 -8.55 -8.33 -15.06
C GLY A 29 -7.81 -9.57 -15.59
N GLY A 30 -7.52 -10.53 -14.70
CA GLY A 30 -6.84 -11.79 -14.99
C GLY A 30 -5.32 -11.74 -14.91
N GLY A 31 -4.69 -10.60 -15.23
CA GLY A 31 -3.24 -10.46 -15.15
C GLY A 31 -2.72 -10.46 -13.71
N MET A 32 -3.36 -9.69 -12.84
CA MET A 32 -2.94 -9.56 -11.44
C MET A 32 -3.23 -10.80 -10.60
N VAL A 33 -4.25 -11.58 -10.93
CA VAL A 33 -4.50 -12.89 -10.32
C VAL A 33 -3.34 -13.87 -10.59
N LEU A 34 -2.75 -13.86 -11.80
CA LEU A 34 -1.58 -14.70 -12.11
C LEU A 34 -0.33 -14.24 -11.36
N MET A 35 -0.13 -12.93 -11.23
CA MET A 35 0.94 -12.36 -10.40
C MET A 35 0.75 -12.73 -8.92
N ALA A 36 -0.47 -12.63 -8.40
CA ALA A 36 -0.79 -13.04 -7.02
C ALA A 36 -0.53 -14.53 -6.81
N LYS A 37 -0.90 -15.39 -7.77
CA LYS A 37 -0.61 -16.83 -7.72
C LYS A 37 0.90 -17.08 -7.57
N ALA A 38 1.71 -16.50 -8.44
CA ALA A 38 3.17 -16.64 -8.39
C ALA A 38 3.75 -16.13 -7.07
N ALA A 39 3.24 -14.99 -6.55
CA ALA A 39 3.65 -14.44 -5.27
C ALA A 39 3.34 -15.40 -4.09
N ILE A 40 2.15 -15.97 -4.05
CA ILE A 40 1.71 -16.89 -2.99
C ILE A 40 2.49 -18.20 -3.05
N GLU A 41 2.70 -18.76 -4.25
CA GLU A 41 3.54 -19.95 -4.45
C GLU A 41 5.00 -19.71 -4.00
N ALA A 42 5.49 -18.48 -4.12
CA ALA A 42 6.81 -18.07 -3.61
C ALA A 42 6.84 -17.85 -2.08
N GLY A 43 5.69 -17.86 -1.40
CA GLY A 43 5.60 -17.72 0.05
C GLY A 43 5.13 -16.35 0.55
N ALA A 44 4.61 -15.47 -0.31
CA ALA A 44 3.94 -14.25 0.13
C ALA A 44 2.69 -14.60 0.96
N VAL A 45 2.46 -13.86 2.06
CA VAL A 45 1.36 -14.14 2.99
C VAL A 45 0.16 -13.22 2.83
N GLY A 46 0.26 -12.24 1.94
CA GLY A 46 -0.80 -11.29 1.61
C GLY A 46 -0.54 -10.63 0.27
N ILE A 47 -1.58 -10.03 -0.28
CA ILE A 47 -1.53 -9.31 -1.56
C ILE A 47 -2.03 -7.88 -1.32
N ARG A 48 -1.35 -6.89 -1.91
CA ARG A 48 -1.88 -5.55 -2.07
C ARG A 48 -2.34 -5.41 -3.51
N ALA A 49 -3.62 -5.07 -3.72
CA ALA A 49 -4.23 -5.03 -5.05
C ALA A 49 -5.01 -3.74 -5.28
N GLN A 50 -5.15 -3.36 -6.54
CA GLN A 50 -5.80 -2.13 -7.00
C GLN A 50 -7.03 -2.45 -7.86
N GLY A 51 -8.19 -1.79 -7.51
CA GLY A 51 -9.41 -1.87 -8.31
C GLY A 51 -10.27 -3.09 -7.99
N VAL A 52 -11.58 -2.91 -8.13
CA VAL A 52 -12.59 -3.92 -7.73
C VAL A 52 -12.41 -5.23 -8.48
N THR A 53 -12.16 -5.18 -9.80
CA THR A 53 -12.04 -6.37 -10.65
C THR A 53 -10.89 -7.29 -10.21
N ASP A 54 -9.67 -6.74 -10.06
CA ASP A 54 -8.51 -7.54 -9.67
C ASP A 54 -8.63 -8.05 -8.22
N ILE A 55 -9.15 -7.21 -7.31
CA ILE A 55 -9.37 -7.60 -5.91
C ILE A 55 -10.38 -8.75 -5.83
N ALA A 56 -11.51 -8.67 -6.53
CA ALA A 56 -12.53 -9.72 -6.55
C ALA A 56 -11.94 -11.05 -7.04
N GLN A 57 -11.21 -11.05 -8.13
CA GLN A 57 -10.58 -12.24 -8.70
C GLN A 57 -9.52 -12.86 -7.79
N ILE A 58 -8.72 -12.03 -7.11
CA ILE A 58 -7.73 -12.49 -6.13
C ILE A 58 -8.42 -13.10 -4.91
N LYS A 59 -9.46 -12.46 -4.37
CA LYS A 59 -10.23 -12.95 -3.23
C LYS A 59 -10.97 -14.26 -3.54
N GLU A 60 -11.47 -14.42 -4.76
CA GLU A 60 -12.09 -15.67 -5.21
C GLU A 60 -11.08 -16.82 -5.33
N ALA A 61 -9.85 -16.51 -5.79
CA ALA A 61 -8.84 -17.53 -6.08
C ALA A 61 -8.01 -17.97 -4.86
N PHE A 62 -7.85 -17.10 -3.84
CA PHE A 62 -6.87 -17.33 -2.76
C PHE A 62 -7.40 -16.90 -1.38
N ASP A 63 -7.09 -17.72 -0.36
CA ASP A 63 -7.35 -17.42 1.05
C ASP A 63 -6.13 -16.74 1.71
N VAL A 64 -5.86 -15.50 1.28
CA VAL A 64 -4.83 -14.65 1.87
C VAL A 64 -5.39 -13.25 2.15
N PRO A 65 -4.86 -12.53 3.17
CA PRO A 65 -5.24 -11.14 3.40
C PRO A 65 -4.98 -10.28 2.16
N VAL A 66 -5.97 -9.45 1.79
CA VAL A 66 -5.87 -8.50 0.70
C VAL A 66 -5.93 -7.07 1.24
N ILE A 67 -4.87 -6.29 0.99
CA ILE A 67 -4.87 -4.84 1.17
C ILE A 67 -5.41 -4.24 -0.12
N GLY A 68 -6.64 -3.75 -0.08
CA GLY A 68 -7.32 -3.15 -1.23
C GLY A 68 -7.08 -1.64 -1.30
N ILE A 69 -6.89 -1.16 -2.53
CA ILE A 69 -6.87 0.27 -2.86
C ILE A 69 -7.65 0.53 -4.15
N ILE A 70 -8.13 1.76 -4.31
CA ILE A 70 -8.58 2.27 -5.60
C ILE A 70 -7.87 3.58 -5.88
N LYS A 71 -7.14 3.63 -6.98
CA LYS A 71 -6.48 4.85 -7.45
C LYS A 71 -7.43 5.60 -8.39
N ARG A 72 -7.91 6.75 -7.92
CA ARG A 72 -8.78 7.65 -8.68
C ARG A 72 -8.33 9.09 -8.47
N ALA A 73 -8.00 9.77 -9.57
CA ALA A 73 -7.60 11.16 -9.52
C ALA A 73 -8.83 12.08 -9.48
N TYR A 74 -8.77 13.09 -8.64
CA TYR A 74 -9.77 14.14 -8.53
C TYR A 74 -9.14 15.48 -8.93
N PRO A 75 -9.68 16.20 -9.93
CA PRO A 75 -9.10 17.45 -10.40
C PRO A 75 -8.93 18.48 -9.27
N GLY A 76 -7.73 19.05 -9.13
CA GLY A 76 -7.41 20.03 -8.10
C GLY A 76 -6.95 19.47 -6.75
N TYR A 77 -6.96 18.13 -6.56
CA TYR A 77 -6.57 17.50 -5.30
C TYR A 77 -5.36 16.58 -5.47
N GLY A 78 -4.52 16.51 -4.44
CA GLY A 78 -3.30 15.70 -4.45
C GLY A 78 -3.50 14.25 -4.02
N SER A 79 -4.50 13.97 -3.20
CA SER A 79 -4.82 12.62 -2.76
C SER A 79 -5.53 11.83 -3.86
N TYR A 80 -5.05 10.61 -4.14
CA TYR A 80 -5.59 9.76 -5.20
C TYR A 80 -5.71 8.27 -4.84
N ILE A 81 -5.19 7.85 -3.70
CA ILE A 81 -5.33 6.46 -3.22
C ILE A 81 -6.51 6.41 -2.27
N THR A 82 -7.59 5.76 -2.66
CA THR A 82 -8.82 5.62 -1.86
C THR A 82 -9.23 6.96 -1.26
N ALA A 83 -9.43 7.94 -2.13
CA ALA A 83 -9.48 9.35 -1.75
C ALA A 83 -10.82 9.78 -1.15
N THR A 84 -11.91 9.05 -1.42
CA THR A 84 -13.27 9.40 -0.98
C THR A 84 -14.03 8.18 -0.44
N MET A 85 -15.19 8.43 0.18
CA MET A 85 -16.08 7.35 0.65
C MET A 85 -16.56 6.42 -0.47
N GLN A 86 -16.60 6.90 -1.72
CA GLN A 86 -16.96 6.04 -2.85
C GLN A 86 -15.99 4.87 -3.00
N GLU A 87 -14.66 5.13 -2.98
CA GLU A 87 -13.66 4.07 -3.07
C GLU A 87 -13.70 3.14 -1.85
N VAL A 88 -13.96 3.70 -0.66
CA VAL A 88 -14.11 2.89 0.57
C VAL A 88 -15.28 1.93 0.44
N ASP A 89 -16.45 2.42 -0.02
CA ASP A 89 -17.65 1.60 -0.22
C ASP A 89 -17.41 0.47 -1.23
N GLU A 90 -16.76 0.78 -2.35
CA GLU A 90 -16.38 -0.18 -3.37
C GLU A 90 -15.42 -1.26 -2.81
N LEU A 91 -14.44 -0.87 -1.98
CA LEU A 91 -13.46 -1.78 -1.38
C LEU A 91 -14.07 -2.67 -0.29
N VAL A 92 -14.97 -2.14 0.51
CA VAL A 92 -15.73 -2.94 1.49
C VAL A 92 -16.63 -3.95 0.77
N ALA A 93 -17.34 -3.50 -0.27
CA ALA A 93 -18.25 -4.36 -1.03
C ALA A 93 -17.54 -5.54 -1.71
N VAL A 94 -16.29 -5.35 -2.16
CA VAL A 94 -15.49 -6.43 -2.77
C VAL A 94 -14.79 -7.32 -1.73
N GLY A 95 -14.88 -6.99 -0.43
CA GLY A 95 -14.37 -7.79 0.67
C GLY A 95 -12.86 -7.62 0.92
N SER A 96 -12.31 -6.41 0.72
CA SER A 96 -10.93 -6.12 1.11
C SER A 96 -10.75 -6.31 2.63
N ASP A 97 -9.75 -7.08 3.03
CA ASP A 97 -9.50 -7.33 4.48
C ASP A 97 -8.93 -6.09 5.16
N ILE A 98 -8.11 -5.33 4.46
CA ILE A 98 -7.52 -4.06 4.89
C ILE A 98 -7.73 -3.06 3.76
N ILE A 99 -8.16 -1.84 4.07
CA ILE A 99 -8.24 -0.75 3.11
C ILE A 99 -7.08 0.21 3.35
N ALA A 100 -6.22 0.38 2.35
CA ALA A 100 -5.19 1.40 2.40
C ALA A 100 -5.67 2.69 1.72
N LEU A 101 -5.32 3.82 2.31
CA LEU A 101 -5.72 5.13 1.82
C LEU A 101 -4.62 6.18 2.04
N ASP A 102 -4.65 7.21 1.21
CA ASP A 102 -3.76 8.35 1.29
C ASP A 102 -4.00 9.11 2.60
N ALA A 103 -3.03 9.05 3.50
CA ALA A 103 -3.04 9.74 4.78
C ALA A 103 -1.98 10.85 4.87
N THR A 104 -1.59 11.40 3.71
CA THR A 104 -0.65 12.51 3.60
C THR A 104 -1.31 13.85 3.91
N LEU A 105 -0.49 14.89 4.10
CA LEU A 105 -0.95 16.28 4.33
C LEU A 105 -1.52 16.96 3.06
N ARG A 106 -1.58 16.25 1.93
CA ARG A 106 -2.14 16.78 0.69
C ARG A 106 -3.65 16.98 0.81
N GLU A 107 -4.14 18.00 0.12
CA GLU A 107 -5.57 18.26 0.07
C GLU A 107 -6.34 17.08 -0.55
N ARG A 108 -7.46 16.77 0.06
CA ARG A 108 -8.39 15.72 -0.30
C ARG A 108 -9.67 16.29 -0.88
N ALA A 109 -10.32 15.56 -1.79
CA ALA A 109 -11.60 15.98 -2.35
C ALA A 109 -12.70 15.94 -1.29
N GLY A 110 -13.29 17.08 -0.99
CA GLY A 110 -14.53 17.23 -0.24
C GLY A 110 -14.41 17.35 1.27
N GLU A 111 -13.34 16.86 1.91
CA GLU A 111 -13.25 16.80 3.38
C GLU A 111 -11.82 16.72 3.89
N THR A 112 -11.60 16.96 5.18
CA THR A 112 -10.32 16.74 5.86
C THR A 112 -10.08 15.25 6.10
N LEU A 113 -8.82 14.86 6.35
CA LEU A 113 -8.49 13.47 6.69
C LEU A 113 -9.20 13.03 7.99
N ASP A 114 -9.31 13.92 8.99
CA ASP A 114 -9.99 13.64 10.26
C ASP A 114 -11.48 13.31 10.04
N GLU A 115 -12.18 14.12 9.26
CA GLU A 115 -13.60 13.91 8.92
C GLU A 115 -13.77 12.61 8.11
N PHE A 116 -12.91 12.36 7.15
CA PHE A 116 -12.93 11.15 6.33
C PHE A 116 -12.77 9.88 7.17
N ILE A 117 -11.77 9.84 8.06
CA ILE A 117 -11.57 8.68 8.95
C ILE A 117 -12.73 8.51 9.92
N ALA A 118 -13.26 9.61 10.45
CA ALA A 118 -14.45 9.54 11.32
C ALA A 118 -15.67 8.95 10.59
N GLN A 119 -15.90 9.32 9.33
CA GLN A 119 -16.98 8.75 8.50
C GLN A 119 -16.76 7.26 8.23
N ILE A 120 -15.54 6.85 7.85
CA ILE A 120 -15.22 5.43 7.61
C ILE A 120 -15.52 4.61 8.88
N LYS A 121 -15.01 5.03 10.03
CA LYS A 121 -15.18 4.32 11.30
C LYS A 121 -16.64 4.27 11.76
N ALA A 122 -17.40 5.32 11.51
CA ALA A 122 -18.82 5.35 11.81
C ALA A 122 -19.62 4.35 10.95
N LYS A 123 -19.29 4.26 9.65
CA LYS A 123 -19.98 3.40 8.69
C LYS A 123 -19.48 1.94 8.73
N TYR A 124 -18.19 1.75 8.93
CA TYR A 124 -17.51 0.45 8.88
C TYR A 124 -16.60 0.24 10.12
N PRO A 125 -17.14 0.11 11.31
CA PRO A 125 -16.38 0.12 12.57
C PRO A 125 -15.35 -1.04 12.71
N ASN A 126 -15.52 -2.11 11.96
CA ASN A 126 -14.64 -3.28 12.00
C ASN A 126 -13.66 -3.35 10.79
N GLN A 127 -13.71 -2.37 9.87
CA GLN A 127 -12.81 -2.35 8.72
C GLN A 127 -11.40 -1.94 9.16
N LEU A 128 -10.41 -2.79 8.85
CA LEU A 128 -9.01 -2.46 9.09
C LEU A 128 -8.53 -1.41 8.09
N LEU A 129 -7.80 -0.41 8.59
CA LEU A 129 -7.29 0.70 7.80
C LEU A 129 -5.76 0.75 7.84
N MET A 130 -5.15 0.96 6.68
CA MET A 130 -3.73 1.24 6.53
C MET A 130 -3.55 2.67 6.02
N ALA A 131 -2.69 3.44 6.71
CA ALA A 131 -2.32 4.79 6.31
C ALA A 131 -1.15 4.76 5.32
N ASP A 132 -1.34 5.25 4.11
CA ASP A 132 -0.23 5.50 3.18
C ASP A 132 0.35 6.88 3.45
N ILE A 133 1.54 6.95 4.06
CA ILE A 133 2.18 8.20 4.51
C ILE A 133 3.53 8.44 3.82
N SER A 134 4.00 9.68 3.89
CA SER A 134 5.28 10.11 3.34
C SER A 134 6.25 10.71 4.35
N THR A 135 5.77 11.11 5.54
CA THR A 135 6.57 11.74 6.60
C THR A 135 6.26 11.16 7.97
N LEU A 136 7.15 11.40 8.94
CA LEU A 136 6.93 11.03 10.33
C LEU A 136 5.70 11.72 10.93
N GLU A 137 5.50 13.00 10.64
CA GLU A 137 4.34 13.77 11.10
C GLU A 137 3.02 13.11 10.67
N GLU A 138 2.93 12.71 9.41
CA GLU A 138 1.77 12.00 8.87
C GLU A 138 1.56 10.65 9.57
N GLY A 139 2.64 9.92 9.89
CA GLY A 139 2.58 8.67 10.64
C GLY A 139 2.07 8.85 12.06
N LEU A 140 2.55 9.86 12.79
CA LEU A 140 2.05 10.22 14.12
C LEU A 140 0.57 10.63 14.08
N ASN A 141 0.17 11.37 13.05
CA ASN A 141 -1.23 11.73 12.82
C ASN A 141 -2.09 10.50 12.50
N ALA A 142 -1.59 9.56 11.72
CA ALA A 142 -2.27 8.30 11.41
C ALA A 142 -2.53 7.48 12.70
N GLU A 143 -1.54 7.37 13.59
CA GLU A 143 -1.74 6.73 14.90
C GLU A 143 -2.82 7.45 15.73
N ARG A 144 -2.77 8.79 15.80
CA ARG A 144 -3.79 9.60 16.49
C ARG A 144 -5.20 9.34 15.94
N LEU A 145 -5.34 9.19 14.64
CA LEU A 145 -6.59 8.88 13.95
C LEU A 145 -7.01 7.43 14.12
N GLY A 146 -6.13 6.57 14.68
CA GLY A 146 -6.40 5.17 14.99
C GLY A 146 -6.44 4.29 13.75
N PHE A 147 -5.51 4.46 12.84
CA PHE A 147 -5.20 3.47 11.81
C PHE A 147 -4.63 2.19 12.43
N ASP A 148 -4.85 1.06 11.79
CA ASP A 148 -4.38 -0.24 12.23
C ASP A 148 -2.96 -0.56 11.73
N LEU A 149 -2.55 0.06 10.63
CA LEU A 149 -1.23 -0.06 9.99
C LEU A 149 -0.78 1.31 9.46
N ILE A 150 0.53 1.57 9.48
CA ILE A 150 1.15 2.76 8.89
C ILE A 150 2.18 2.30 7.86
N GLY A 151 2.00 2.71 6.59
CA GLY A 151 2.86 2.35 5.47
C GLY A 151 3.64 3.53 4.90
N THR A 152 4.94 3.36 4.66
CA THR A 152 5.83 4.39 4.08
C THR A 152 5.62 4.59 2.56
N THR A 153 4.49 4.16 2.04
CA THR A 153 4.11 4.04 0.63
C THR A 153 4.35 5.33 -0.17
N MET A 154 4.00 6.47 0.43
CA MET A 154 4.02 7.77 -0.24
C MET A 154 5.35 8.52 -0.12
N ASN A 155 6.34 7.99 0.64
CA ASN A 155 7.64 8.64 0.76
C ASN A 155 8.37 8.67 -0.58
N GLY A 156 8.72 9.88 -1.01
CA GLY A 156 9.32 10.16 -2.31
C GLY A 156 8.32 10.29 -3.47
N TYR A 157 7.01 10.30 -3.17
CA TYR A 157 5.93 10.46 -4.16
C TYR A 157 5.00 11.65 -3.84
N THR A 158 5.32 12.45 -2.83
CA THR A 158 4.66 13.73 -2.56
C THR A 158 5.56 14.89 -2.95
N PRO A 159 5.03 16.08 -3.31
CA PRO A 159 5.85 17.23 -3.70
C PRO A 159 6.92 17.64 -2.69
N TYR A 160 6.67 17.37 -1.41
CA TYR A 160 7.58 17.73 -0.31
C TYR A 160 8.53 16.61 0.12
N THR A 161 8.42 15.40 -0.47
CA THR A 161 9.36 14.29 -0.23
C THR A 161 10.03 13.79 -1.51
N GLU A 162 9.61 14.27 -2.68
CA GLU A 162 10.20 13.92 -3.97
C GLU A 162 11.71 14.24 -4.00
N GLY A 163 12.50 13.30 -4.46
CA GLY A 163 13.96 13.44 -4.57
C GLY A 163 14.75 13.34 -3.25
N GLN A 164 14.10 13.20 -2.10
CA GLN A 164 14.80 13.07 -0.81
C GLN A 164 15.57 11.76 -0.68
N THR A 165 15.10 10.68 -1.30
CA THR A 165 15.76 9.37 -1.29
C THR A 165 15.73 8.72 -2.67
N THR A 166 16.80 8.00 -3.01
CA THR A 166 16.86 7.18 -4.23
C THR A 166 16.36 5.76 -4.02
N GLY A 167 16.40 5.27 -2.78
CA GLY A 167 15.91 3.96 -2.32
C GLY A 167 14.86 4.08 -1.22
N PRO A 168 14.60 2.98 -0.48
CA PRO A 168 13.72 2.99 0.68
C PRO A 168 14.22 3.98 1.74
N ASN A 169 13.28 4.64 2.44
CA ASN A 169 13.65 5.55 3.52
C ASN A 169 13.73 4.82 4.86
N PHE A 170 14.89 4.21 5.16
CA PHE A 170 15.12 3.45 6.38
C PHE A 170 15.07 4.33 7.64
N GLU A 171 15.50 5.58 7.55
CA GLU A 171 15.43 6.54 8.66
C GLU A 171 13.97 6.84 9.05
N LEU A 172 13.10 7.01 8.08
CA LEU A 172 11.66 7.16 8.32
C LEU A 172 11.07 5.91 8.97
N MET A 173 11.40 4.71 8.46
CA MET A 173 10.94 3.44 9.02
C MET A 173 11.34 3.31 10.48
N LYS A 174 12.62 3.59 10.81
CA LYS A 174 13.15 3.57 12.15
C LYS A 174 12.44 4.57 13.06
N ALA A 175 12.31 5.82 12.61
CA ALA A 175 11.65 6.87 13.39
C ALA A 175 10.18 6.53 13.71
N LEU A 176 9.45 5.95 12.76
CA LEU A 176 8.08 5.49 12.96
C LEU A 176 8.01 4.35 13.99
N VAL A 177 8.90 3.35 13.89
CA VAL A 177 8.97 2.24 14.85
C VAL A 177 9.29 2.72 16.27
N GLU A 178 10.15 3.71 16.40
CA GLU A 178 10.54 4.27 17.71
C GLU A 178 9.48 5.18 18.35
N GLN A 179 8.66 5.84 17.53
CA GLN A 179 7.76 6.91 17.99
C GLN A 179 6.26 6.57 17.89
N THR A 180 5.90 5.39 17.35
CA THR A 180 4.51 4.92 17.28
C THR A 180 4.37 3.52 17.88
N HIS A 181 3.14 3.17 18.26
CA HIS A 181 2.77 1.81 18.68
C HIS A 181 2.02 1.05 17.57
N THR A 182 1.59 1.76 16.52
CA THR A 182 0.91 1.19 15.37
C THR A 182 1.91 0.41 14.51
N PRO A 183 1.60 -0.84 14.09
CA PRO A 183 2.51 -1.65 13.28
C PRO A 183 2.90 -0.98 11.95
N ILE A 184 4.21 -0.95 11.67
CA ILE A 184 4.77 -0.28 10.49
C ILE A 184 4.91 -1.24 9.32
N VAL A 185 4.49 -0.79 8.15
CA VAL A 185 4.63 -1.47 6.85
C VAL A 185 5.68 -0.73 6.02
N ALA A 186 6.79 -1.38 5.71
CA ALA A 186 7.75 -0.83 4.76
C ALA A 186 7.20 -0.99 3.33
N GLU A 187 6.97 0.11 2.65
CA GLU A 187 6.56 0.12 1.25
C GLU A 187 7.19 1.32 0.53
N GLY A 188 7.56 1.11 -0.73
CA GLY A 188 8.15 2.12 -1.59
C GLY A 188 9.65 1.92 -1.83
N LYS A 189 10.03 1.87 -3.11
CA LYS A 189 11.42 1.78 -3.60
C LYS A 189 12.24 0.60 -3.08
N ILE A 190 11.64 -0.44 -2.50
CA ILE A 190 12.33 -1.69 -2.14
C ILE A 190 12.55 -2.47 -3.43
N HIS A 191 13.80 -2.50 -3.91
CA HIS A 191 14.13 -3.07 -5.22
C HIS A 191 14.96 -4.35 -5.13
N THR A 192 15.60 -4.61 -4.01
CA THR A 192 16.47 -5.78 -3.81
C THR A 192 16.11 -6.54 -2.52
N PRO A 193 16.50 -7.84 -2.41
CA PRO A 193 16.40 -8.57 -1.15
C PRO A 193 17.17 -7.91 0.00
N GLU A 194 18.28 -7.25 -0.30
CA GLU A 194 19.11 -6.52 0.68
C GLU A 194 18.37 -5.31 1.23
N ASP A 195 17.65 -4.55 0.38
CA ASP A 195 16.77 -3.46 0.82
C ASP A 195 15.71 -3.99 1.78
N LEU A 196 15.09 -5.12 1.44
CA LEU A 196 14.07 -5.75 2.27
C LEU A 196 14.63 -6.20 3.62
N ALA A 197 15.79 -6.84 3.64
CA ALA A 197 16.47 -7.25 4.87
C ALA A 197 16.80 -6.04 5.75
N THR A 198 17.28 -4.94 5.15
CA THR A 198 17.57 -3.70 5.86
C THR A 198 16.30 -3.06 6.43
N ALA A 199 15.19 -3.10 5.70
CA ALA A 199 13.90 -2.61 6.20
C ALA A 199 13.46 -3.40 7.44
N PHE A 200 13.52 -4.74 7.43
CA PHE A 200 13.20 -5.55 8.60
C PHE A 200 14.14 -5.30 9.79
N ALA A 201 15.41 -4.99 9.54
CA ALA A 201 16.36 -4.62 10.59
C ALA A 201 15.96 -3.32 11.31
N GLN A 202 15.11 -2.46 10.73
CA GLN A 202 14.55 -1.29 11.42
C GLN A 202 13.44 -1.64 12.42
N GLY A 203 12.99 -2.89 12.48
CA GLY A 203 11.94 -3.33 13.42
C GLY A 203 10.51 -3.20 12.87
N ILE A 204 10.34 -3.05 11.57
CA ILE A 204 9.01 -2.98 10.93
C ILE A 204 8.20 -4.27 11.15
N HIS A 205 6.87 -4.15 11.07
CA HIS A 205 5.96 -5.28 11.24
C HIS A 205 5.92 -6.20 10.00
N THR A 206 5.81 -5.62 8.82
CA THR A 206 5.73 -6.30 7.53
C THR A 206 6.21 -5.39 6.41
N ALA A 207 6.38 -5.93 5.21
CA ALA A 207 6.75 -5.14 4.04
C ALA A 207 5.85 -5.45 2.84
N VAL A 208 5.70 -4.46 1.95
CA VAL A 208 5.06 -4.58 0.65
C VAL A 208 6.08 -4.30 -0.45
N VAL A 209 6.23 -5.24 -1.38
CA VAL A 209 7.08 -5.07 -2.57
C VAL A 209 6.24 -5.17 -3.83
N GLY A 210 6.36 -4.17 -4.70
CA GLY A 210 5.61 -4.10 -5.96
C GLY A 210 6.51 -4.08 -7.19
N GLY A 211 6.99 -2.90 -7.58
CA GLY A 211 7.68 -2.65 -8.85
C GLY A 211 8.93 -3.49 -9.10
N ALA A 212 9.53 -4.09 -8.07
CA ALA A 212 10.63 -5.04 -8.19
C ALA A 212 10.21 -6.45 -8.61
N ILE A 213 8.92 -6.79 -8.50
CA ILE A 213 8.42 -8.15 -8.69
C ILE A 213 7.33 -8.19 -9.76
N THR A 214 6.35 -7.29 -9.71
CA THR A 214 5.13 -7.37 -10.51
C THR A 214 5.05 -6.36 -11.66
N ARG A 215 6.13 -5.60 -11.90
CA ARG A 215 6.24 -4.65 -13.03
C ARG A 215 7.38 -5.02 -13.97
N PRO A 216 7.19 -6.01 -14.86
CA PRO A 216 8.24 -6.49 -15.76
C PRO A 216 8.87 -5.40 -16.62
N LEU A 217 8.11 -4.38 -17.05
CA LEU A 217 8.65 -3.25 -17.80
C LEU A 217 9.68 -2.46 -16.97
N GLU A 218 9.39 -2.16 -15.70
CA GLU A 218 10.31 -1.44 -14.82
C GLU A 218 11.54 -2.28 -14.49
N ILE A 219 11.35 -3.58 -14.30
CA ILE A 219 12.44 -4.53 -14.07
C ILE A 219 13.35 -4.57 -15.31
N ALA A 220 12.78 -4.79 -16.49
CA ALA A 220 13.54 -4.84 -17.74
C ALA A 220 14.32 -3.54 -18.02
N LYS A 221 13.71 -2.37 -17.79
CA LYS A 221 14.39 -1.07 -17.94
C LYS A 221 15.64 -0.96 -17.07
N ARG A 222 15.60 -1.45 -15.83
CA ARG A 222 16.80 -1.46 -14.96
C ARG A 222 17.94 -2.31 -15.53
N PHE A 223 17.63 -3.46 -16.12
CA PHE A 223 18.67 -4.29 -16.76
C PHE A 223 19.17 -3.66 -18.08
N VAL A 224 18.27 -3.17 -18.91
CA VAL A 224 18.63 -2.56 -20.21
C VAL A 224 19.49 -1.30 -20.02
N SER A 225 19.26 -0.51 -18.98
CA SER A 225 20.05 0.70 -18.70
C SER A 225 21.55 0.46 -18.43
N VAL A 226 21.93 -0.80 -18.14
CA VAL A 226 23.35 -1.15 -17.89
C VAL A 226 24.11 -1.37 -19.20
N VAL A 227 23.42 -1.63 -20.31
CA VAL A 227 24.04 -1.98 -21.61
C VAL A 227 23.82 -0.91 -22.71
N ASN A 228 23.15 0.22 -22.37
CA ASN A 228 22.89 1.36 -23.28
C ASN A 228 23.72 2.59 -22.81
#